data_84210d1bd807ed27debcc059595cd66f
#
_entry.id   84210d1bd807ed27debcc059595cd66f
#
_cell.length_a   1.000
_cell.length_b   1.000
_cell.length_c   1.000
_cell.angle_alpha   90.00
_cell.angle_beta   90.00
_cell.angle_gamma   90.00
#
_symmetry.space_group_name_H-M   'P 1'
#
loop_
_entity.id
_entity.type
_entity.pdbx_description
1 polymer ?
#
loop_
_entity_poly.entity_id
_entity_poly.type
_entity_poly.pdbx_seq_one_letter_code
_entity_poly.pdbx_strand_id
1 'polypeptide(L)' 'MKFSDRLKGLREENDMTQEQLAKVSGVSPRTIQRYECGTSRPRLDAAEKLAKALNISVDQLLGTDGMLVAQAAEQY' A
#
# COMPACT_ATOMS: atom_id res chain seq x y z
N MET A 1 9.08 -9.73 2.13
CA MET A 1 8.62 -8.66 3.02
C MET A 1 7.11 -8.54 2.95
N LYS A 2 6.46 -8.43 4.08
CA LYS A 2 5.01 -8.31 4.12
C LYS A 2 4.57 -6.92 3.70
N PHE A 3 3.37 -6.84 3.14
CA PHE A 3 2.82 -5.55 2.72
C PHE A 3 2.80 -4.55 3.88
N SER A 4 2.45 -5.00 5.08
CA SER A 4 2.38 -4.11 6.25
C SER A 4 3.72 -3.42 6.51
N ASP A 5 4.81 -4.19 6.48
CA ASP A 5 6.14 -3.65 6.70
C ASP A 5 6.57 -2.74 5.55
N ARG A 6 6.22 -3.14 4.34
CA ARG A 6 6.57 -2.37 3.16
C ARG A 6 5.87 -1.02 3.13
N LEU A 7 4.57 -1.01 3.44
CA LEU A 7 3.81 0.25 3.47
C LEU A 7 4.39 1.19 4.51
N LYS A 8 4.65 0.67 5.70
CA LYS A 8 5.23 1.48 6.78
C LYS A 8 6.59 2.04 6.37
N GLY A 9 7.45 1.20 5.78
CA GLY A 9 8.75 1.63 5.33
C GLY A 9 8.67 2.71 4.28
N LEU A 10 7.80 2.54 3.29
CA LEU A 10 7.62 3.54 2.22
C LEU A 10 7.10 4.86 2.77
N ARG A 11 6.18 4.78 3.72
CA ARG A 11 5.65 5.97 4.35
C ARG A 11 6.75 6.73 5.09
N GLU A 12 7.55 6.00 5.86
CA GLU A 12 8.64 6.61 6.63
C GLU A 12 9.74 7.17 5.72
N GLU A 13 10.01 6.51 4.60
CA GLU A 13 10.97 7.01 3.63
C GLU A 13 10.52 8.35 3.03
N ASN A 14 9.23 8.58 2.98
CA ASN A 14 8.68 9.85 2.49
C ASN A 14 8.41 10.84 3.62
N ASP A 15 8.89 10.55 4.82
CA ASP A 15 8.73 11.42 6.00
C ASP A 15 7.28 11.78 6.29
N MET A 16 6.40 10.79 6.13
CA MET A 16 4.97 10.99 6.37
C MET A 16 4.51 10.25 7.62
N THR A 17 3.61 10.89 8.37
CA THR A 17 2.83 10.21 9.40
C THR A 17 1.70 9.44 8.73
N GLN A 18 1.04 8.55 9.47
CA GLN A 18 -0.14 7.87 8.94
C GLN A 18 -1.22 8.85 8.53
N GLU A 19 -1.39 9.91 9.31
CA GLU A 19 -2.38 10.95 9.01
C GLU A 19 -2.04 11.71 7.73
N GLN A 20 -0.76 12.01 7.54
CA GLN A 20 -0.32 12.71 6.33
C GLN A 20 -0.53 11.83 5.10
N LEU A 21 -0.19 10.56 5.19
CA LEU A 21 -0.42 9.63 4.08
C LEU A 21 -1.92 9.53 3.79
N ALA A 22 -2.74 9.45 4.83
CA ALA A 22 -4.19 9.40 4.66
C ALA A 22 -4.70 10.62 3.89
N LYS A 23 -4.18 11.79 4.25
CA LYS A 23 -4.61 13.04 3.64
C LYS A 23 -4.29 13.09 2.15
N VAL A 24 -3.07 12.67 1.78
CA VAL A 24 -2.65 12.75 0.37
C VAL A 24 -3.18 11.59 -0.46
N SER A 25 -3.48 10.47 0.16
CA SER A 25 -3.97 9.28 -0.57
C SER A 25 -5.49 9.23 -0.65
N GLY A 26 -6.19 9.85 0.27
CA GLY A 26 -7.63 9.72 0.38
C GLY A 26 -8.07 8.44 1.08
N VAL A 27 -7.13 7.70 1.65
CA VAL A 27 -7.42 6.50 2.45
C VAL A 27 -7.45 6.91 3.92
N SER A 28 -8.44 6.44 4.68
CA SER A 28 -8.57 6.88 6.07
C SER A 28 -7.37 6.48 6.92
N PRO A 29 -7.00 7.28 7.94
CA PRO A 29 -5.87 6.94 8.81
C PRO A 29 -6.06 5.59 9.50
N ARG A 30 -7.29 5.29 9.87
CA ARG A 30 -7.59 4.01 10.53
C ARG A 30 -7.33 2.83 9.62
N THR A 31 -7.66 2.98 8.34
CA THR A 31 -7.43 1.95 7.35
C THR A 31 -5.92 1.76 7.13
N ILE A 32 -5.18 2.85 7.05
CA ILE A 32 -3.72 2.78 6.91
C ILE A 32 -3.13 2.06 8.12
N GLN A 33 -3.60 2.38 9.31
CA GLN A 33 -3.14 1.73 10.53
C GLN A 33 -3.38 0.22 10.46
N ARG A 34 -4.54 -0.20 9.99
CA ARG A 34 -4.85 -1.63 9.86
C ARG A 34 -3.94 -2.31 8.86
N TYR A 35 -3.63 -1.64 7.76
CA TYR A 35 -2.69 -2.19 6.77
C TYR A 35 -1.31 -2.35 7.39
N GLU A 36 -0.84 -1.38 8.14
CA GLU A 36 0.49 -1.44 8.75
C GLU A 36 0.57 -2.42 9.91
N CYS A 37 -0.56 -2.70 10.54
CA CYS A 37 -0.65 -3.73 11.58
C CYS A 37 -0.79 -5.14 11.01
N GLY A 38 -1.07 -5.25 9.71
CA GLY A 38 -1.22 -6.55 9.08
C GLY A 38 -2.59 -7.18 9.27
N THR A 39 -3.57 -6.42 9.77
CA THR A 39 -4.92 -6.93 10.02
C THR A 39 -5.82 -6.84 8.79
N SER A 40 -5.43 -6.07 7.80
CA SER A 40 -6.20 -5.90 6.56
C SER A 40 -5.26 -5.82 5.38
N ARG A 41 -5.75 -6.22 4.21
CA ARG A 41 -5.03 -6.07 2.96
C ARG A 41 -5.79 -5.11 2.06
N PRO A 42 -5.08 -4.27 1.29
CA PRO A 42 -5.75 -3.32 0.43
C PRO A 42 -6.34 -4.01 -0.79
N ARG A 43 -7.47 -3.48 -1.24
CA ARG A 43 -7.99 -3.82 -2.56
C ARG A 43 -7.24 -2.98 -3.58
N LEU A 44 -7.45 -3.29 -4.86
CA LEU A 44 -6.72 -2.62 -5.92
C LEU A 44 -6.91 -1.11 -5.89
N ASP A 45 -8.14 -0.63 -5.67
CA ASP A 45 -8.41 0.79 -5.64
C ASP A 45 -7.65 1.50 -4.52
N ALA A 46 -7.61 0.90 -3.32
CA ALA A 46 -6.85 1.47 -2.21
C ALA A 46 -5.35 1.41 -2.49
N ALA A 47 -4.88 0.31 -3.06
CA ALA A 47 -3.48 0.17 -3.41
C ALA A 47 -3.05 1.22 -4.42
N GLU A 48 -3.90 1.49 -5.42
CA GLU A 48 -3.61 2.53 -6.41
C GLU A 48 -3.51 3.91 -5.77
N LYS A 49 -4.42 4.21 -4.85
CA LYS A 49 -4.41 5.50 -4.15
C LYS A 49 -3.14 5.67 -3.33
N LEU A 50 -2.75 4.63 -2.61
CA LEU A 50 -1.54 4.67 -1.78
C LEU A 50 -0.29 4.77 -2.65
N ALA A 51 -0.22 3.99 -3.72
CA ALA A 51 0.93 4.01 -4.62
C ALA A 51 1.10 5.40 -5.24
N LYS A 52 0.00 6.00 -5.66
CA LYS A 52 0.04 7.33 -6.25
C LYS A 52 0.52 8.36 -5.23
N ALA A 53 0.03 8.26 -4.00
CA ALA A 53 0.43 9.17 -2.93
C ALA A 53 1.92 9.03 -2.61
N LEU A 54 2.45 7.82 -2.71
CA LEU A 54 3.86 7.55 -2.46
C LEU A 54 4.74 7.69 -3.70
N ASN A 55 4.12 8.03 -4.84
CA ASN A 55 4.81 8.24 -6.11
C ASN A 55 5.55 7.00 -6.59
N ILE A 56 4.90 5.85 -6.47
CA ILE A 56 5.43 4.56 -6.91
C ILE A 56 4.34 3.80 -7.65
N SER A 57 4.71 2.70 -8.29
CA SER A 57 3.74 1.84 -8.95
C SER A 57 3.06 0.93 -7.92
N VAL A 58 1.91 0.38 -8.29
CA VAL A 58 1.21 -0.58 -7.44
C VAL A 58 2.10 -1.81 -7.21
N ASP A 59 2.81 -2.24 -8.24
CA ASP A 59 3.72 -3.39 -8.11
C ASP A 59 4.81 -3.11 -7.08
N GLN A 60 5.34 -1.91 -7.07
CA GLN A 60 6.35 -1.52 -6.08
C GLN A 60 5.76 -1.50 -4.69
N LEU A 61 4.53 -1.02 -4.57
CA LEU A 61 3.86 -0.95 -3.28
C LEU A 61 3.59 -2.34 -2.71
N LEU A 62 3.05 -3.23 -3.53
CA LEU A 62 2.67 -4.57 -3.09
C LEU A 62 3.86 -5.53 -3.04
N GLY A 63 4.92 -5.20 -3.73
CA GLY A 63 6.10 -6.05 -3.75
C GLY A 63 5.86 -7.34 -4.50
N THR A 64 6.63 -8.37 -4.13
CA THR A 64 6.58 -9.66 -4.80
C THR A 64 5.20 -10.31 -4.71
N ASP A 65 4.54 -10.17 -3.57
CA ASP A 65 3.22 -10.76 -3.36
C ASP A 65 2.20 -10.18 -4.33
N GLY A 66 2.27 -8.87 -4.55
CA GLY A 66 1.37 -8.21 -5.47
C GLY A 66 1.60 -8.67 -6.89
N MET A 67 2.85 -8.84 -7.27
CA MET A 67 3.20 -9.31 -8.60
C MET A 67 2.67 -10.73 -8.84
N LEU A 68 2.82 -11.60 -7.86
CA LEU A 68 2.33 -12.97 -7.98
C LEU A 68 0.82 -13.01 -8.18
N VAL A 69 0.11 -12.20 -7.43
CA VAL A 69 -1.35 -12.13 -7.56
C VAL A 69 -1.74 -11.62 -8.94
N ALA A 70 -1.08 -10.56 -9.40
CA ALA A 70 -1.35 -9.98 -10.71
C ALA A 70 -1.09 -11.00 -11.81
N GLN A 71 0.00 -11.73 -11.73
CA GLN A 71 0.34 -12.74 -12.71
C GLN A 71 -0.70 -13.86 -12.76
N ALA A 72 -1.16 -14.28 -11.61
CA ALA A 72 -2.19 -15.30 -11.55
C ALA A 72 -3.48 -14.83 -12.23
N ALA A 73 -3.83 -13.58 -12.03
CA ALA A 73 -5.01 -13.00 -12.66
C ALA A 73 -4.86 -12.90 -14.17
N GLU A 74 -3.67 -12.65 -14.64
CA GLU A 74 -3.41 -12.47 -16.07
C GLU A 74 -3.41 -13.77 -16.85
N GLN A 75 -3.41 -14.90 -16.19
CA GLN A 75 -3.36 -16.19 -16.87
C GLN A 75 -4.70 -16.68 -17.36
N TYR A 76 -5.73 -15.91 -17.23
CA TYR A 76 -7.06 -16.27 -17.74
C TYR A 76 -7.34 -15.63 -19.11
#